data_feadff5877fe76d12c1932330de747cc
#
_entry.id   feadff5877fe76d12c1932330de747cc
#
_cell.length_a   1.000
_cell.length_b   1.000
_cell.length_c   1.000
_cell.angle_alpha   90.00
_cell.angle_beta   90.00
_cell.angle_gamma   90.00
#
_symmetry.space_group_name_H-M   'P 1'
#
loop_
_entity.id
_entity.type
_entity.pdbx_description
1 polymer ?
#
loop_
_entity_poly.entity_id
_entity_poly.type
_entity_poly.pdbx_seq_one_letter_code
_entity_poly.pdbx_strand_id
1 'polypeptide(L)' 'MSKVIDLNKPVRDLIEEYPEAARIMKELGFESITNPAMLNTADRFMTLKKGSVMKKIDLETIKKHFEAEGFEIKD' A
#
# COMPACT_ATOMS: atom_id res chain seq x y z
N MET A 1 20.03 -3.92 -1.01
CA MET A 1 19.19 -3.83 0.18
C MET A 1 17.75 -4.02 -0.19
N SER A 2 17.03 -4.79 0.61
CA SER A 2 15.65 -5.08 0.28
C SER A 2 14.74 -3.96 0.73
N LYS A 3 13.72 -3.70 -0.08
CA LYS A 3 12.62 -2.80 0.28
C LYS A 3 11.57 -3.65 0.96
N VAL A 4 11.07 -3.18 2.09
CA VAL A 4 10.10 -3.94 2.87
C VAL A 4 8.78 -3.16 2.97
N ILE A 5 7.69 -3.85 2.64
CA ILE A 5 6.35 -3.31 2.81
C ILE A 5 5.72 -3.99 4.02
N ASP A 6 5.46 -3.22 5.06
CA ASP A 6 4.81 -3.70 6.27
C ASP A 6 3.31 -3.51 6.10
N LEU A 7 2.56 -4.59 6.06
CA LEU A 7 1.12 -4.54 5.86
C LEU A 7 0.37 -3.92 7.02
N ASN A 8 1.02 -3.76 8.16
CA ASN A 8 0.42 -3.17 9.35
C ASN A 8 0.72 -1.68 9.51
N LYS A 9 1.61 -1.14 8.68
CA LYS A 9 1.91 0.28 8.70
C LYS A 9 0.85 1.08 7.96
N PRO A 10 0.59 2.33 8.39
CA PRO A 10 -0.30 3.20 7.64
C PRO A 10 0.20 3.39 6.21
N VAL A 11 -0.73 3.46 5.28
CA VAL A 11 -0.40 3.66 3.86
C VAL A 11 0.44 4.92 3.67
N ARG A 12 0.13 5.97 4.42
CA ARG A 12 0.91 7.22 4.36
C ARG A 12 2.40 6.96 4.62
N ASP A 13 2.70 6.18 5.64
CA ASP A 13 4.10 5.88 5.99
C ASP A 13 4.78 5.08 4.89
N LEU A 14 4.06 4.14 4.28
CA LEU A 14 4.60 3.35 3.19
C LEU A 14 4.93 4.22 1.98
N ILE A 15 4.06 5.16 1.66
CA ILE A 15 4.26 6.06 0.52
C ILE A 15 5.39 7.04 0.79
N GLU A 16 5.52 7.53 2.02
CA GLU A 16 6.63 8.41 2.38
C GLU A 16 7.97 7.70 2.30
N GLU A 17 8.03 6.46 2.74
CA GLU A 17 9.25 5.67 2.72
C GLU A 17 9.58 5.20 1.30
N TYR A 18 8.55 4.78 0.55
CA TYR A 18 8.70 4.29 -0.81
C TYR A 18 7.66 4.97 -1.71
N PRO A 19 7.98 6.13 -2.32
CA PRO A 19 7.02 6.83 -3.17
C PRO A 19 6.47 5.96 -4.32
N GLU A 20 7.26 5.02 -4.80
CA GLU A 20 6.83 4.10 -5.85
C GLU A 20 5.69 3.19 -5.41
N ALA A 21 5.50 3.02 -4.10
CA ALA A 21 4.39 2.23 -3.57
C ALA A 21 3.03 2.84 -3.96
N ALA A 22 2.97 4.18 -4.09
CA ALA A 22 1.74 4.83 -4.51
C ALA A 22 1.32 4.38 -5.91
N ARG A 23 2.28 4.26 -6.83
CA ARG A 23 2.01 3.79 -8.19
C ARG A 23 1.50 2.34 -8.17
N ILE A 24 2.14 1.50 -7.37
CA ILE A 24 1.74 0.10 -7.27
C ILE A 24 0.33 -0.02 -6.69
N MET A 25 0.03 0.77 -5.67
CA MET A 25 -1.30 0.77 -5.06
C MET A 25 -2.35 1.25 -6.04
N LYS A 26 -2.03 2.24 -6.86
CA LYS A 26 -2.96 2.72 -7.87
C LYS A 26 -3.26 1.64 -8.90
N GLU A 27 -2.25 0.89 -9.31
CA GLU A 27 -2.43 -0.22 -10.24
C GLU A 27 -3.32 -1.32 -9.65
N LEU A 28 -3.26 -1.49 -8.33
CA LEU A 28 -4.09 -2.46 -7.63
C LEU A 28 -5.54 -2.02 -7.45
N GLY A 29 -5.83 -0.75 -7.71
CA GLY A 29 -7.17 -0.21 -7.55
C GLY A 29 -7.37 0.70 -6.34
N PHE A 30 -6.29 1.07 -5.67
CA PHE A 30 -6.36 1.97 -4.51
C PHE A 30 -6.18 3.43 -4.91
N GLU A 31 -6.87 3.86 -5.94
CA GLU A 31 -6.68 5.22 -6.46
C GLU A 31 -6.99 6.32 -5.44
N SER A 32 -8.04 6.11 -4.65
CA SER A 32 -8.45 7.12 -3.66
C SER A 32 -7.39 7.34 -2.59
N ILE A 33 -6.68 6.29 -2.17
CA ILE A 33 -5.70 6.41 -1.10
C ILE A 33 -4.35 6.94 -1.59
N THR A 34 -4.17 7.07 -2.90
CA THR A 34 -2.97 7.70 -3.45
C THR A 34 -3.15 9.18 -3.73
N ASN A 35 -4.36 9.69 -3.52
CA ASN A 35 -4.65 11.11 -3.69
C ASN A 35 -3.94 11.92 -2.61
N PRO A 36 -3.18 12.98 -2.96
CA PRO A 36 -2.47 13.79 -1.98
C PRO A 36 -3.34 14.33 -0.84
N ALA A 37 -4.60 14.64 -1.11
CA ALA A 37 -5.52 15.12 -0.08
C ALA A 37 -5.82 14.04 0.95
N MET A 38 -5.78 12.77 0.56
CA MET A 38 -6.06 11.65 1.46
C MET A 38 -4.84 11.23 2.27
N LEU A 39 -3.63 11.52 1.79
CA LEU A 39 -2.40 11.13 2.47
C LEU A 39 -2.30 11.72 3.87
N ASN A 40 -2.85 12.91 4.06
CA ASN A 40 -2.79 13.61 5.34
C ASN A 40 -4.03 13.38 6.21
N THR A 41 -4.98 12.61 5.72
CA THR A 41 -6.22 12.32 6.45
C THR A 41 -6.44 10.82 6.59
N ALA A 42 -7.17 10.21 5.67
CA ALA A 42 -7.54 8.80 5.75
C ALA A 42 -6.34 7.86 5.75
N ASP A 43 -5.32 8.16 4.96
CA ASP A 43 -4.15 7.29 4.81
C ASP A 43 -3.30 7.20 6.07
N ARG A 44 -3.49 8.12 7.02
CA ARG A 44 -2.79 8.05 8.31
C ARG A 44 -3.22 6.83 9.12
N PHE A 45 -4.43 6.35 8.89
CA PHE A 45 -5.00 5.24 9.64
C PHE A 45 -5.24 4.01 8.78
N MET A 46 -5.18 4.17 7.46
CA MET A 46 -5.42 3.07 6.53
C MET A 46 -4.18 2.21 6.38
N THR A 47 -4.36 0.89 6.44
CA THR A 47 -3.28 -0.06 6.15
C THR A 47 -3.68 -0.85 4.90
N LEU A 48 -2.70 -1.57 4.31
CA LEU A 48 -3.01 -2.40 3.15
C LEU A 48 -3.98 -3.52 3.51
N LYS A 49 -3.89 -4.04 4.73
CA LYS A 49 -4.84 -5.07 5.20
C LYS A 49 -6.26 -4.53 5.24
N LYS A 50 -6.43 -3.34 5.81
CA LYS A 50 -7.76 -2.71 5.86
C LYS A 50 -8.26 -2.37 4.46
N GLY A 51 -7.36 -1.87 3.61
CA GLY A 51 -7.73 -1.52 2.25
C GLY A 51 -8.18 -2.73 1.44
N SER A 52 -7.53 -3.88 1.64
CA SER A 52 -7.92 -5.09 0.92
C SER A 52 -9.35 -5.50 1.27
N VAL A 53 -9.73 -5.36 2.53
CA VAL A 53 -11.09 -5.67 2.97
C VAL A 53 -12.10 -4.68 2.40
N MET A 54 -11.77 -3.38 2.49
CA MET A 54 -12.67 -2.32 2.04
C MET A 54 -12.91 -2.35 0.53
N LYS A 55 -11.87 -2.62 -0.24
CA LYS A 55 -11.96 -2.63 -1.70
C LYS A 55 -12.21 -4.02 -2.26
N LYS A 56 -12.29 -5.03 -1.39
CA LYS A 56 -12.47 -6.43 -1.78
C LYS A 56 -11.38 -6.90 -2.75
N ILE A 57 -10.16 -6.47 -2.49
CA ILE A 57 -8.99 -6.88 -3.25
C ILE A 57 -8.26 -7.94 -2.45
N ASP A 58 -7.93 -9.06 -3.08
CA ASP A 58 -7.26 -10.16 -2.43
C ASP A 58 -5.89 -9.71 -1.91
N LEU A 59 -5.64 -9.95 -0.62
CA LEU A 59 -4.37 -9.57 -0.01
C LEU A 59 -3.19 -10.28 -0.68
N GLU A 60 -3.39 -11.50 -1.15
CA GLU A 60 -2.36 -12.22 -1.89
C GLU A 60 -1.99 -11.51 -3.19
N THR A 61 -2.98 -10.93 -3.86
CA THR A 61 -2.74 -10.15 -5.07
C THR A 61 -1.88 -8.93 -4.75
N ILE A 62 -2.18 -8.26 -3.64
CA ILE A 62 -1.40 -7.11 -3.19
C ILE A 62 0.05 -7.52 -2.93
N LYS A 63 0.23 -8.62 -2.20
CA LYS A 63 1.57 -9.13 -1.89
C LYS A 63 2.35 -9.44 -3.16
N LYS A 64 1.72 -10.12 -4.11
CA LYS A 64 2.37 -10.51 -5.35
C LYS A 64 2.80 -9.31 -6.18
N HIS A 65 1.96 -8.28 -6.23
CA HIS A 65 2.31 -7.06 -6.96
C HIS A 65 3.55 -6.39 -6.38
N PHE A 66 3.62 -6.27 -5.06
CA PHE A 66 4.78 -5.67 -4.42
C PHE A 66 6.01 -6.53 -4.56
N GLU A 67 5.87 -7.84 -4.46
CA GLU A 67 7.00 -8.76 -4.64
C GLU A 67 7.55 -8.69 -6.06
N ALA A 68 6.68 -8.56 -7.05
CA ALA A 68 7.08 -8.43 -8.45
C ALA A 68 7.88 -7.15 -8.69
N GLU A 69 7.68 -6.12 -7.86
CA GLU A 69 8.41 -4.87 -7.96
C GLU A 69 9.67 -4.84 -7.08
N GLY A 70 10.01 -5.96 -6.47
CA GLY A 70 11.23 -6.07 -5.68
C GLY A 70 11.07 -5.81 -4.19
N PHE A 71 9.85 -5.74 -3.69
CA PHE A 71 9.59 -5.54 -2.27
C PHE A 71 9.47 -6.87 -1.53
N GLU A 72 9.90 -6.87 -0.28
CA GLU A 72 9.60 -7.95 0.63
C GLU A 72 8.35 -7.57 1.41
N ILE A 73 7.56 -8.56 1.79
CA ILE A 73 6.32 -8.32 2.52
C ILE A 73 6.51 -8.72 3.98
N LYS A 74 6.22 -7.78 4.85
CA LYS A 74 6.19 -8.04 6.29
C LYS A 74 4.72 -8.07 6.72
N ASP A 75 4.31 -9.19 7.25
CA ASP A 75 2.90 -9.40 7.62
C ASP A 75 2.64 -9.06 9.09
#